data_19203be11d25f46852d5237025581681
#
_entry.id   19203be11d25f46852d5237025581681
#
_cell.length_a   1.000
_cell.length_b   1.000
_cell.length_c   1.000
_cell.angle_alpha   90.00
_cell.angle_beta   90.00
_cell.angle_gamma   90.00
#
_symmetry.space_group_name_H-M   'P 1'
#
loop_
_entity.id
_entity.type
_entity.pdbx_description
1 polymer ?
#
loop_
_entity_poly.entity_id
_entity_poly.type
_entity_poly.pdbx_seq_one_letter_code
_entity_poly.pdbx_strand_id
1 'polypeptide(L)'
;MTADSVLISRGPGETRVALLSAGRLKELLVAREGALSVAGNVYLGRVEAVKKGIEAAFVDIGLGRSGFLALAEAQPVGSESSGDHIGDYVNEGDAVLVQVLRDPAEDKGAKLTTRVNLAGVNLVFRPGHPGVSVSRRIEDEGERDRLTAAIEALAPLGGGFIVRTAASGVAEDALGTEARALNRRWKDICLRRANAKAPSALSVEPGPALRVLRDHGPGIERIVADDPETLNEVREYCHAELPALSAAIQAHQDKQALFEAFGVEEQIDEALSPAVALPGGGSLIISQTPALCAIDVNTGGANAGAGGSKEQTAFEVDLEAAAEAARQIRLRNISGLIVVDFVPVRDPVHKAEVLGALRAAVANDSLSPQVIGYTAMGLVEMTRRRHGPSLQEILCLPFEDRAGPSKSPLTVALAALRGVLREGQGASGPLTLRASPAVIRALRGPAKAARKEAEQRLGLAIEAVADQTFAAEGWEIVPAKEA
;
A
#
# COMPACT_ATOMS: atom_id res chain seq x y z
N MET A 1 11.34 3.36 13.00
CA MET A 1 10.23 3.56 13.96
C MET A 1 9.00 2.90 13.37
N THR A 2 8.34 2.03 14.11
CA THR A 2 7.07 1.38 13.77
C THR A 2 5.95 2.43 13.79
N ALA A 3 4.88 2.22 13.01
CA ALA A 3 3.67 3.05 13.12
C ALA A 3 3.00 2.79 14.48
N ASP A 4 2.46 3.84 15.08
CA ASP A 4 1.72 3.80 16.37
C ASP A 4 0.24 4.06 16.17
N SER A 5 -0.15 4.72 15.09
CA SER A 5 -1.54 5.09 14.83
C SER A 5 -1.97 4.77 13.41
N VAL A 6 -3.21 4.31 13.27
CA VAL A 6 -3.88 4.05 11.99
C VAL A 6 -5.14 4.91 11.93
N LEU A 7 -5.26 5.73 10.89
CA LEU A 7 -6.46 6.51 10.61
C LEU A 7 -7.12 5.97 9.34
N ILE A 8 -8.42 5.70 9.40
CA ILE A 8 -9.19 5.11 8.31
C ILE A 8 -10.31 6.07 7.94
N SER A 9 -10.22 6.67 6.77
CA SER A 9 -11.22 7.59 6.24
C SER A 9 -11.93 6.96 5.04
N ARG A 10 -13.23 6.72 5.17
CA ARG A 10 -14.09 6.18 4.10
C ARG A 10 -15.04 7.23 3.57
N GLY A 11 -14.66 7.79 2.41
CA GLY A 11 -15.52 8.66 1.61
C GLY A 11 -16.26 7.90 0.52
N PRO A 12 -17.18 8.58 -0.21
CA PRO A 12 -17.85 7.99 -1.35
C PRO A 12 -16.83 7.56 -2.43
N GLY A 13 -16.85 6.28 -2.80
CA GLY A 13 -15.99 5.71 -3.84
C GLY A 13 -14.50 5.61 -3.50
N GLU A 14 -14.06 5.97 -2.28
CA GLU A 14 -12.65 5.93 -1.89
C GLU A 14 -12.46 5.64 -0.40
N THR A 15 -11.59 4.70 -0.09
CA THR A 15 -11.09 4.47 1.28
C THR A 15 -9.62 4.87 1.36
N ARG A 16 -9.26 5.68 2.34
CA ARG A 16 -7.89 6.09 2.62
C ARG A 16 -7.47 5.60 4.00
N VAL A 17 -6.27 5.02 4.08
CA VAL A 17 -5.69 4.52 5.33
C VAL A 17 -4.33 5.14 5.52
N ALA A 18 -4.18 5.93 6.58
CA ALA A 18 -2.94 6.60 6.95
C ALA A 18 -2.29 5.90 8.14
N LEU A 19 -1.00 5.57 8.01
CA LEU A 19 -0.18 5.07 9.10
C LEU A 19 0.73 6.19 9.59
N LEU A 20 0.63 6.49 10.88
CA LEU A 20 1.43 7.54 11.52
C LEU A 20 2.42 6.94 12.52
N SER A 21 3.49 7.68 12.76
CA SER A 21 4.42 7.45 13.87
C SER A 21 4.73 8.80 14.51
N ALA A 22 4.39 8.97 15.79
CA ALA A 22 4.50 10.24 16.49
C ALA A 22 3.87 11.42 15.71
N GLY A 23 2.68 11.23 15.14
CA GLY A 23 1.96 12.22 14.34
C GLY A 23 2.50 12.44 12.91
N ARG A 24 3.61 11.81 12.52
CA ARG A 24 4.18 11.93 11.16
C ARG A 24 3.67 10.81 10.25
N LEU A 25 3.15 11.19 9.10
CA LEU A 25 2.65 10.26 8.08
C LEU A 25 3.80 9.43 7.50
N LYS A 26 3.70 8.10 7.63
CA LYS A 26 4.70 7.13 7.15
C LYS A 26 4.27 6.42 5.89
N GLU A 27 2.96 6.15 5.78
CA GLU A 27 2.40 5.42 4.65
C GLU A 27 0.95 5.84 4.45
N LEU A 28 0.53 5.97 3.20
CA LEU A 28 -0.84 6.26 2.81
C LEU A 28 -1.29 5.25 1.77
N LEU A 29 -2.36 4.53 2.08
CA LEU A 29 -3.05 3.69 1.13
C LEU A 29 -4.31 4.39 0.66
N VAL A 30 -4.50 4.42 -0.66
CA VAL A 30 -5.71 4.97 -1.29
C VAL A 30 -6.32 3.87 -2.15
N ALA A 31 -7.53 3.45 -1.79
CA ALA A 31 -8.27 2.43 -2.52
C ALA A 31 -9.55 3.04 -3.09
N ARG A 32 -9.70 3.01 -4.41
CA ARG A 32 -10.86 3.54 -5.15
C ARG A 32 -11.74 2.42 -5.63
N GLU A 33 -13.05 2.60 -5.57
CA GLU A 33 -14.00 1.67 -6.17
C GLU A 33 -13.75 1.56 -7.68
N GLY A 34 -13.77 0.31 -8.18
CA GLY A 34 -13.44 0.02 -9.58
C GLY A 34 -11.95 -0.08 -9.90
N ALA A 35 -11.07 0.26 -8.94
CA ALA A 35 -9.61 0.09 -9.03
C ALA A 35 -9.03 -0.57 -7.77
N LEU A 36 -9.82 -1.39 -7.09
CA LEU A 36 -9.35 -2.13 -5.92
C LEU A 36 -8.26 -3.13 -6.31
N SER A 37 -7.22 -3.19 -5.48
CA SER A 37 -6.16 -4.17 -5.65
C SER A 37 -6.73 -5.60 -5.53
N VAL A 38 -6.39 -6.44 -6.48
CA VAL A 38 -6.70 -7.87 -6.49
C VAL A 38 -5.48 -8.71 -6.09
N ALA A 39 -4.35 -8.09 -5.76
CA ALA A 39 -3.17 -8.79 -5.29
C ALA A 39 -3.48 -9.58 -4.01
N GLY A 40 -3.08 -10.85 -4.00
CA GLY A 40 -3.41 -11.82 -2.94
C GLY A 40 -4.68 -12.62 -3.18
N ASN A 41 -5.61 -12.15 -4.03
CA ASN A 41 -6.82 -12.89 -4.36
C ASN A 41 -6.49 -14.21 -5.04
N VAL A 42 -7.29 -15.24 -4.76
CA VAL A 42 -7.17 -16.57 -5.35
C VAL A 42 -8.34 -16.83 -6.29
N TYR A 43 -8.02 -17.27 -7.51
CA TYR A 43 -8.99 -17.53 -8.57
C TYR A 43 -8.86 -18.98 -9.09
N LEU A 44 -9.97 -19.52 -9.57
CA LEU A 44 -9.97 -20.60 -10.55
C LEU A 44 -9.97 -19.91 -11.91
N GLY A 45 -8.82 -19.90 -12.59
CA GLY A 45 -8.67 -19.28 -13.92
C GLY A 45 -8.79 -20.31 -15.03
N ARG A 46 -9.04 -19.86 -16.26
CA ARG A 46 -9.00 -20.65 -17.48
C ARG A 46 -7.81 -20.28 -18.32
N VAL A 47 -6.99 -21.24 -18.69
CA VAL A 47 -5.86 -21.02 -19.60
C VAL A 47 -6.39 -20.72 -21.00
N GLU A 48 -6.13 -19.53 -21.51
CA GLU A 48 -6.55 -19.09 -22.86
C GLU A 48 -5.49 -19.36 -23.91
N ALA A 49 -4.21 -19.23 -23.54
CA ALA A 49 -3.11 -19.45 -24.46
C ALA A 49 -1.83 -19.87 -23.72
N VAL A 50 -1.07 -20.77 -24.35
CA VAL A 50 0.27 -21.17 -23.90
C VAL A 50 1.29 -20.67 -24.92
N LYS A 51 2.26 -19.82 -24.50
CA LYS A 51 3.28 -19.19 -25.35
C LYS A 51 4.66 -19.75 -25.02
N LYS A 52 5.03 -20.83 -25.72
CA LYS A 52 6.34 -21.52 -25.55
C LYS A 52 7.55 -20.58 -25.77
N GLY A 53 7.44 -19.61 -26.69
CA GLY A 53 8.57 -18.70 -26.99
C GLY A 53 8.95 -17.75 -25.85
N ILE A 54 8.07 -17.53 -24.87
CA ILE A 54 8.32 -16.70 -23.68
C ILE A 54 8.10 -17.49 -22.37
N GLU A 55 7.92 -18.81 -22.48
CA GLU A 55 7.68 -19.73 -21.36
C GLU A 55 6.62 -19.19 -20.37
N ALA A 56 5.42 -18.87 -20.90
CA ALA A 56 4.34 -18.31 -20.12
C ALA A 56 2.96 -18.75 -20.63
N ALA A 57 1.97 -18.73 -19.74
CA ALA A 57 0.56 -18.91 -20.07
C ALA A 57 -0.24 -17.64 -19.77
N PHE A 58 -1.26 -17.40 -20.58
CA PHE A 58 -2.27 -16.36 -20.36
C PHE A 58 -3.52 -17.03 -19.80
N VAL A 59 -3.99 -16.53 -18.65
CA VAL A 59 -5.06 -17.14 -17.87
C VAL A 59 -6.18 -16.11 -17.65
N ASP A 60 -7.37 -16.39 -18.13
CA ASP A 60 -8.56 -15.61 -17.80
C ASP A 60 -8.94 -15.86 -16.33
N ILE A 61 -9.00 -14.81 -15.54
CA ILE A 61 -9.43 -14.79 -14.14
C ILE A 61 -10.71 -13.96 -13.91
N GLY A 62 -11.38 -13.56 -15.01
CA GLY A 62 -12.63 -12.80 -14.96
C GLY A 62 -12.46 -11.27 -14.77
N LEU A 63 -11.27 -10.72 -15.03
CA LEU A 63 -10.97 -9.29 -14.87
C LEU A 63 -10.89 -8.51 -16.20
N GLY A 64 -11.42 -9.09 -17.29
CA GLY A 64 -11.43 -8.47 -18.60
C GLY A 64 -10.12 -8.52 -19.38
N ARG A 65 -8.98 -8.79 -18.71
CA ARG A 65 -7.68 -9.07 -19.32
C ARG A 65 -7.09 -10.33 -18.72
N SER A 66 -6.49 -11.16 -19.56
CA SER A 66 -5.82 -12.38 -19.13
C SER A 66 -4.62 -12.09 -18.24
N GLY A 67 -4.51 -12.78 -17.14
CA GLY A 67 -3.34 -12.73 -16.27
C GLY A 67 -2.15 -13.46 -16.88
N PHE A 68 -0.95 -13.09 -16.49
CA PHE A 68 0.33 -13.62 -16.95
C PHE A 68 0.89 -14.63 -15.93
N LEU A 69 1.03 -15.88 -16.31
CA LEU A 69 1.61 -16.96 -15.53
C LEU A 69 2.92 -17.41 -16.19
N ALA A 70 4.06 -17.00 -15.61
CA ALA A 70 5.37 -17.43 -16.08
C ALA A 70 5.70 -18.86 -15.62
N LEU A 71 6.58 -19.55 -16.35
CA LEU A 71 7.06 -20.90 -16.03
C LEU A 71 7.50 -21.01 -14.56
N ALA A 72 8.34 -20.10 -14.09
CA ALA A 72 8.84 -20.07 -12.71
C ALA A 72 7.73 -20.02 -11.65
N GLU A 73 6.55 -19.49 -11.99
CA GLU A 73 5.39 -19.36 -11.10
C GLU A 73 4.35 -20.48 -11.29
N ALA A 74 4.46 -21.25 -12.37
CA ALA A 74 3.59 -22.38 -12.67
C ALA A 74 4.09 -23.70 -12.05
N GLN A 75 5.40 -23.77 -11.73
CA GLN A 75 6.02 -24.96 -11.18
C GLN A 75 5.55 -25.24 -9.75
N PRO A 76 5.03 -26.44 -9.43
CA PRO A 76 4.80 -26.86 -8.05
C PRO A 76 6.14 -26.95 -7.31
N VAL A 77 6.18 -26.52 -6.05
CA VAL A 77 7.39 -26.67 -5.24
C VAL A 77 7.52 -28.11 -4.81
N GLY A 78 8.75 -28.67 -4.92
CA GLY A 78 9.07 -30.03 -4.48
C GLY A 78 8.70 -31.14 -5.49
N SER A 79 8.28 -30.79 -6.72
CA SER A 79 8.20 -31.79 -7.78
C SER A 79 9.60 -32.14 -8.27
N GLU A 80 9.99 -33.41 -8.13
CA GLU A 80 11.27 -33.93 -8.68
C GLU A 80 11.30 -33.91 -10.22
N SER A 81 10.14 -33.75 -10.88
CA SER A 81 10.03 -33.51 -12.32
C SER A 81 9.89 -32.02 -12.61
N SER A 82 11.00 -31.33 -12.76
CA SER A 82 11.02 -30.00 -13.35
C SER A 82 10.84 -30.13 -14.86
N GLY A 83 9.63 -29.88 -15.36
CA GLY A 83 9.43 -29.63 -16.79
C GLY A 83 10.16 -28.33 -17.15
N ASP A 84 10.83 -28.32 -18.31
CA ASP A 84 11.57 -27.16 -18.79
C ASP A 84 10.66 -26.16 -19.52
N HIS A 85 9.41 -26.54 -19.76
CA HIS A 85 8.46 -25.76 -20.54
C HIS A 85 7.15 -25.53 -19.81
N ILE A 86 6.53 -24.36 -20.03
CA ILE A 86 5.24 -24.00 -19.45
C ILE A 86 4.14 -25.02 -19.79
N GLY A 87 4.20 -25.63 -21.00
CA GLY A 87 3.26 -26.66 -21.44
C GLY A 87 3.33 -27.98 -20.67
N ASP A 88 4.36 -28.18 -19.84
CA ASP A 88 4.47 -29.35 -18.96
C ASP A 88 3.57 -29.21 -17.72
N TYR A 89 3.12 -27.99 -17.43
CA TYR A 89 2.32 -27.66 -16.24
C TYR A 89 0.89 -27.25 -16.54
N VAL A 90 0.65 -26.59 -17.68
CA VAL A 90 -0.68 -26.10 -18.07
C VAL A 90 -0.88 -26.18 -19.57
N ASN A 91 -2.11 -26.53 -20.00
CA ASN A 91 -2.52 -26.57 -21.39
C ASN A 91 -3.68 -25.59 -21.65
N GLU A 92 -3.87 -25.21 -22.89
CA GLU A 92 -5.00 -24.37 -23.31
C GLU A 92 -6.32 -25.05 -22.97
N GLY A 93 -7.24 -24.31 -22.34
CA GLY A 93 -8.51 -24.79 -21.86
C GLY A 93 -8.52 -25.32 -20.42
N ASP A 94 -7.34 -25.56 -19.81
CA ASP A 94 -7.25 -26.03 -18.42
C ASP A 94 -7.83 -25.04 -17.43
N ALA A 95 -8.47 -25.58 -16.37
CA ALA A 95 -8.88 -24.81 -15.20
C ALA A 95 -7.76 -24.88 -14.14
N VAL A 96 -7.09 -23.74 -13.89
CA VAL A 96 -5.93 -23.66 -13.01
C VAL A 96 -6.22 -22.78 -11.79
N LEU A 97 -5.80 -23.27 -10.59
CA LEU A 97 -5.82 -22.45 -9.37
C LEU A 97 -4.65 -21.49 -9.39
N VAL A 98 -4.94 -20.20 -9.33
CA VAL A 98 -3.92 -19.16 -9.35
C VAL A 98 -4.18 -18.10 -8.28
N GLN A 99 -3.10 -17.52 -7.77
CA GLN A 99 -3.13 -16.33 -6.92
C GLN A 99 -2.52 -15.15 -7.68
N VAL A 100 -3.08 -13.97 -7.47
CA VAL A 100 -2.54 -12.73 -8.04
C VAL A 100 -1.35 -12.27 -7.20
N LEU A 101 -0.17 -12.19 -7.82
CA LEU A 101 1.05 -11.63 -7.21
C LEU A 101 1.12 -10.12 -7.34
N ARG A 102 0.60 -9.60 -8.45
CA ARG A 102 0.62 -8.17 -8.76
C ARG A 102 -0.60 -7.79 -9.59
N ASP A 103 -1.16 -6.64 -9.27
CA ASP A 103 -2.29 -6.06 -9.99
C ASP A 103 -2.01 -5.86 -11.48
N PRO A 104 -3.05 -5.87 -12.34
CA PRO A 104 -2.92 -5.41 -13.71
C PRO A 104 -2.43 -3.96 -13.74
N ALA A 105 -1.57 -3.63 -14.69
CA ALA A 105 -1.05 -2.28 -14.86
C ALA A 105 -0.99 -1.91 -16.35
N GLU A 106 -1.50 -0.73 -16.70
CA GLU A 106 -1.52 -0.21 -18.07
C GLU A 106 -1.96 -1.26 -19.10
N ASP A 107 -1.02 -1.74 -19.91
CA ASP A 107 -1.28 -2.73 -20.96
C ASP A 107 -1.04 -4.18 -20.53
N LYS A 108 -0.65 -4.43 -19.26
CA LYS A 108 -0.32 -5.75 -18.74
C LYS A 108 -1.41 -6.30 -17.84
N GLY A 109 -1.79 -7.57 -18.06
CA GLY A 109 -2.63 -8.32 -17.15
C GLY A 109 -1.97 -8.59 -15.80
N ALA A 110 -2.75 -9.05 -14.82
CA ALA A 110 -2.26 -9.41 -13.50
C ALA A 110 -1.13 -10.45 -13.57
N LYS A 111 -0.09 -10.32 -12.72
CA LYS A 111 0.90 -11.38 -12.57
C LYS A 111 0.37 -12.47 -11.66
N LEU A 112 0.43 -13.72 -12.11
CA LEU A 112 -0.13 -14.87 -11.43
C LEU A 112 0.93 -15.84 -10.95
N THR A 113 0.56 -16.67 -9.95
CA THR A 113 1.32 -17.84 -9.48
C THR A 113 0.36 -18.97 -9.12
N THR A 114 0.80 -20.21 -9.28
CA THR A 114 0.10 -21.40 -8.75
C THR A 114 0.48 -21.68 -7.29
N ARG A 115 1.52 -21.00 -6.78
CA ARG A 115 2.01 -21.14 -5.40
C ARG A 115 1.21 -20.24 -4.46
N VAL A 116 0.09 -20.73 -3.98
CA VAL A 116 -0.78 -19.97 -3.09
C VAL A 116 -0.10 -19.73 -1.74
N ASN A 117 -0.15 -18.49 -1.27
CA ASN A 117 0.30 -18.06 0.05
C ASN A 117 -0.84 -17.35 0.77
N LEU A 118 -1.28 -17.88 1.91
CA LEU A 118 -2.34 -17.26 2.71
C LEU A 118 -1.72 -16.51 3.88
N ALA A 119 -1.76 -15.19 3.81
CA ALA A 119 -1.21 -14.33 4.84
C ALA A 119 -2.18 -14.17 6.02
N GLY A 120 -1.64 -14.41 7.21
CA GLY A 120 -2.18 -14.02 8.50
C GLY A 120 -1.36 -12.90 9.13
N VAL A 121 -1.58 -12.62 10.40
CA VAL A 121 -0.84 -11.63 11.17
C VAL A 121 0.60 -12.08 11.44
N ASN A 122 0.75 -13.27 12.04
CA ASN A 122 2.02 -13.84 12.49
C ASN A 122 2.57 -14.88 11.53
N LEU A 123 1.72 -15.49 10.73
CA LEU A 123 2.04 -16.64 9.87
C LEU A 123 1.64 -16.39 8.43
N VAL A 124 2.39 -17.01 7.50
CA VAL A 124 1.92 -17.20 6.12
C VAL A 124 1.86 -18.69 5.87
N PHE A 125 0.66 -19.20 5.59
CA PHE A 125 0.47 -20.60 5.25
C PHE A 125 0.76 -20.85 3.77
N ARG A 126 1.53 -21.89 3.47
CA ARG A 126 1.91 -22.31 2.12
C ARG A 126 1.42 -23.73 1.85
N PRO A 127 0.23 -23.86 1.26
CA PRO A 127 -0.30 -25.18 0.91
C PRO A 127 0.65 -25.96 -0.01
N GLY A 128 0.86 -27.24 0.29
CA GLY A 128 1.71 -28.11 -0.52
C GLY A 128 3.22 -27.85 -0.41
N HIS A 129 3.66 -26.94 0.44
CA HIS A 129 5.06 -26.63 0.69
C HIS A 129 5.41 -27.02 2.11
N PRO A 130 6.00 -28.20 2.36
CA PRO A 130 6.35 -28.61 3.71
C PRO A 130 7.48 -27.75 4.29
N GLY A 131 7.54 -27.71 5.62
CA GLY A 131 8.60 -27.06 6.38
C GLY A 131 8.22 -25.69 6.93
N VAL A 132 9.04 -25.23 7.86
CA VAL A 132 8.91 -23.95 8.57
C VAL A 132 10.08 -23.04 8.19
N SER A 133 9.78 -21.79 7.92
CA SER A 133 10.79 -20.75 7.68
C SER A 133 10.53 -19.57 8.60
N VAL A 134 11.49 -19.13 9.36
CA VAL A 134 11.36 -17.97 10.26
C VAL A 134 11.96 -16.74 9.60
N SER A 135 11.27 -15.58 9.73
CA SER A 135 11.74 -14.30 9.23
C SER A 135 13.18 -14.01 9.65
N ARG A 136 14.02 -13.59 8.71
CA ARG A 136 15.41 -13.21 8.97
C ARG A 136 15.55 -11.97 9.87
N ARG A 137 14.47 -11.21 10.07
CA ARG A 137 14.41 -10.03 10.95
C ARG A 137 14.27 -10.41 12.43
N ILE A 138 13.98 -11.66 12.75
CA ILE A 138 14.05 -12.19 14.11
C ILE A 138 15.49 -12.67 14.31
N GLU A 139 16.31 -11.86 14.98
CA GLU A 139 17.75 -12.10 15.12
C GLU A 139 18.08 -13.01 16.30
N ASP A 140 17.22 -13.05 17.33
CA ASP A 140 17.39 -13.91 18.51
C ASP A 140 17.23 -15.40 18.12
N GLU A 141 18.31 -16.16 18.26
CA GLU A 141 18.33 -17.58 17.91
C GLU A 141 17.41 -18.42 18.80
N GLY A 142 17.33 -18.11 20.10
CA GLY A 142 16.44 -18.83 21.03
C GLY A 142 14.96 -18.64 20.66
N GLU A 143 14.58 -17.43 20.27
CA GLU A 143 13.24 -17.14 19.79
C GLU A 143 12.94 -17.81 18.44
N ARG A 144 13.92 -17.86 17.54
CA ARG A 144 13.78 -18.57 16.26
C ARG A 144 13.54 -20.08 16.48
N ASP A 145 14.28 -20.70 17.39
CA ASP A 145 14.13 -22.11 17.70
C ASP A 145 12.79 -22.39 18.36
N ARG A 146 12.37 -21.55 19.31
CA ARG A 146 11.06 -21.64 19.96
C ARG A 146 9.91 -21.58 18.92
N LEU A 147 9.96 -20.58 18.03
CA LEU A 147 8.94 -20.39 16.99
C LEU A 147 8.94 -21.55 15.98
N THR A 148 10.12 -22.04 15.61
CA THR A 148 10.24 -23.20 14.72
C THR A 148 9.60 -24.44 15.34
N ALA A 149 9.95 -24.77 16.58
CA ALA A 149 9.40 -25.93 17.28
C ALA A 149 7.88 -25.85 17.46
N ALA A 150 7.37 -24.65 17.85
CA ALA A 150 5.94 -24.42 18.02
C ALA A 150 5.15 -24.66 16.74
N ILE A 151 5.69 -24.25 15.58
CA ILE A 151 5.00 -24.41 14.30
C ILE A 151 5.20 -25.80 13.69
N GLU A 152 6.35 -26.44 13.87
CA GLU A 152 6.60 -27.83 13.45
C GLU A 152 5.65 -28.81 14.14
N ALA A 153 5.32 -28.56 15.41
CA ALA A 153 4.31 -29.36 16.14
C ALA A 153 2.91 -29.28 15.50
N LEU A 154 2.65 -28.29 14.65
CA LEU A 154 1.40 -28.10 13.90
C LEU A 154 1.46 -28.67 12.47
N ALA A 155 2.59 -29.29 12.08
CA ALA A 155 2.86 -29.80 10.73
C ALA A 155 1.80 -30.73 10.10
N PRO A 156 0.90 -31.42 10.85
CA PRO A 156 -0.17 -32.23 10.26
C PRO A 156 -1.19 -31.46 9.41
N LEU A 157 -1.05 -30.14 9.28
CA LEU A 157 -2.01 -29.28 8.58
C LEU A 157 -1.89 -29.30 7.04
N GLY A 158 -1.00 -30.11 6.45
CA GLY A 158 -0.93 -30.32 4.99
C GLY A 158 -0.26 -29.20 4.20
N GLY A 159 0.65 -28.46 4.83
CA GLY A 159 1.47 -27.42 4.20
C GLY A 159 2.58 -26.93 5.13
N GLY A 160 3.33 -25.92 4.73
CA GLY A 160 4.33 -25.28 5.56
C GLY A 160 3.96 -23.85 5.92
N PHE A 161 4.79 -23.25 6.77
CA PHE A 161 4.57 -21.90 7.26
C PHE A 161 5.81 -21.02 7.10
N ILE A 162 5.58 -19.75 6.82
CA ILE A 162 6.57 -18.69 7.05
C ILE A 162 6.13 -17.96 8.31
N VAL A 163 6.99 -17.95 9.33
CA VAL A 163 6.79 -17.18 10.55
C VAL A 163 7.23 -15.74 10.30
N ARG A 164 6.31 -14.80 10.44
CA ARG A 164 6.56 -13.37 10.23
C ARG A 164 7.25 -12.75 11.44
N THR A 165 7.83 -11.58 11.26
CA THR A 165 8.50 -10.83 12.35
C THR A 165 7.52 -10.51 13.51
N ALA A 166 6.25 -10.31 13.19
CA ALA A 166 5.17 -10.07 14.15
C ALA A 166 4.96 -11.20 15.17
N ALA A 167 5.42 -12.43 14.85
CA ALA A 167 5.29 -13.60 15.72
C ALA A 167 6.24 -13.57 16.94
N SER A 168 7.24 -12.69 16.93
CA SER A 168 8.19 -12.59 18.05
C SER A 168 7.47 -12.23 19.35
N GLY A 169 7.68 -13.04 20.40
CA GLY A 169 7.02 -12.90 21.70
C GLY A 169 5.57 -13.39 21.77
N VAL A 170 4.99 -13.85 20.66
CA VAL A 170 3.61 -14.36 20.62
C VAL A 170 3.54 -15.75 21.26
N ALA A 171 2.49 -15.99 22.06
CA ALA A 171 2.24 -17.28 22.70
C ALA A 171 1.93 -18.38 21.67
N GLU A 172 2.38 -19.60 21.94
CA GLU A 172 2.23 -20.77 21.05
C GLU A 172 0.76 -21.09 20.75
N ASP A 173 -0.12 -20.97 21.73
CA ASP A 173 -1.58 -21.20 21.55
C ASP A 173 -2.20 -20.22 20.54
N ALA A 174 -1.75 -18.96 20.54
CA ALA A 174 -2.20 -17.95 19.59
C ALA A 174 -1.71 -18.29 18.19
N LEU A 175 -0.44 -18.66 18.03
CA LEU A 175 0.11 -19.13 16.76
C LEU A 175 -0.62 -20.39 16.25
N GLY A 176 -0.92 -21.33 17.15
CA GLY A 176 -1.71 -22.54 16.82
C GLY A 176 -3.12 -22.21 16.36
N THR A 177 -3.74 -21.22 16.96
CA THR A 177 -5.10 -20.77 16.57
C THR A 177 -5.09 -20.14 15.18
N GLU A 178 -4.13 -19.27 14.90
CA GLU A 178 -3.95 -18.65 13.58
C GLU A 178 -3.62 -19.70 12.51
N ALA A 179 -2.72 -20.64 12.80
CA ALA A 179 -2.36 -21.71 11.88
C ALA A 179 -3.60 -22.57 11.49
N ARG A 180 -4.45 -22.90 12.46
CA ARG A 180 -5.72 -23.59 12.21
C ARG A 180 -6.70 -22.75 11.39
N ALA A 181 -6.78 -21.45 11.61
CA ALA A 181 -7.62 -20.54 10.84
C ALA A 181 -7.16 -20.46 9.38
N LEU A 182 -5.88 -20.30 9.12
CA LEU A 182 -5.31 -20.28 7.77
C LEU A 182 -5.55 -21.62 7.04
N ASN A 183 -5.40 -22.74 7.74
CA ASN A 183 -5.70 -24.06 7.16
C ASN A 183 -7.19 -24.25 6.85
N ARG A 184 -8.11 -23.76 7.70
CA ARG A 184 -9.56 -23.74 7.38
C ARG A 184 -9.82 -22.93 6.12
N ARG A 185 -9.24 -21.71 6.03
CA ARG A 185 -9.35 -20.86 4.83
C ARG A 185 -8.89 -21.61 3.57
N TRP A 186 -7.79 -22.36 3.65
CA TRP A 186 -7.33 -23.19 2.53
C TRP A 186 -8.33 -24.30 2.15
N LYS A 187 -8.86 -25.01 3.14
CA LYS A 187 -9.88 -26.05 2.91
C LYS A 187 -11.13 -25.47 2.24
N ASP A 188 -11.55 -24.29 2.64
CA ASP A 188 -12.68 -23.60 2.01
C ASP A 188 -12.40 -23.22 0.56
N ILE A 189 -11.18 -22.77 0.24
CA ILE A 189 -10.75 -22.52 -1.14
C ILE A 189 -10.81 -23.81 -1.96
N CYS A 190 -10.33 -24.93 -1.44
CA CYS A 190 -10.39 -26.24 -2.11
C CYS A 190 -11.83 -26.70 -2.34
N LEU A 191 -12.72 -26.53 -1.37
CA LEU A 191 -14.14 -26.86 -1.50
C LEU A 191 -14.84 -25.98 -2.55
N ARG A 192 -14.57 -24.68 -2.56
CA ARG A 192 -15.09 -23.77 -3.59
C ARG A 192 -14.56 -24.15 -4.97
N ARG A 193 -13.27 -24.46 -5.09
CA ARG A 193 -12.65 -24.90 -6.35
C ARG A 193 -13.39 -26.12 -6.94
N ALA A 194 -13.74 -27.10 -6.11
CA ALA A 194 -14.42 -28.33 -6.57
C ALA A 194 -15.80 -28.04 -7.18
N ASN A 195 -16.48 -26.97 -6.78
CA ASN A 195 -17.84 -26.62 -7.21
C ASN A 195 -17.89 -25.44 -8.18
N ALA A 196 -16.78 -24.76 -8.42
CA ALA A 196 -16.72 -23.55 -9.23
C ALA A 196 -16.48 -23.88 -10.72
N LYS A 197 -16.92 -22.96 -11.57
CA LYS A 197 -16.56 -22.95 -13.01
C LYS A 197 -15.57 -21.80 -13.25
N ALA A 198 -14.51 -22.09 -13.99
CA ALA A 198 -13.54 -21.05 -14.40
C ALA A 198 -14.12 -20.15 -15.51
N PRO A 199 -13.88 -18.82 -15.44
CA PRO A 199 -13.18 -18.12 -14.37
C PRO A 199 -14.07 -17.80 -13.15
N SER A 200 -13.52 -17.88 -11.93
CA SER A 200 -14.23 -17.45 -10.70
C SER A 200 -13.27 -17.12 -9.56
N ALA A 201 -13.64 -16.14 -8.71
CA ALA A 201 -12.93 -15.84 -7.48
C ALA A 201 -13.22 -16.89 -6.39
N LEU A 202 -12.18 -17.46 -5.80
CA LEU A 202 -12.30 -18.45 -4.72
C LEU A 202 -12.02 -17.86 -3.35
N SER A 203 -11.11 -16.87 -3.26
CA SER A 203 -10.81 -16.12 -2.06
C SER A 203 -10.44 -14.70 -2.43
N VAL A 204 -11.02 -13.75 -1.71
CA VAL A 204 -10.71 -12.33 -1.86
C VAL A 204 -9.98 -11.86 -0.60
N GLU A 205 -8.92 -11.08 -0.78
CA GLU A 205 -8.19 -10.48 0.34
C GLU A 205 -9.07 -9.43 1.05
N PRO A 206 -8.86 -9.23 2.35
CA PRO A 206 -9.54 -8.17 3.10
C PRO A 206 -9.35 -6.79 2.47
N GLY A 207 -10.25 -5.88 2.78
CA GLY A 207 -10.15 -4.48 2.38
C GLY A 207 -8.87 -3.79 2.88
N PRO A 208 -8.53 -2.60 2.35
CA PRO A 208 -7.24 -1.95 2.62
C PRO A 208 -6.99 -1.69 4.11
N ALA A 209 -8.02 -1.31 4.87
CA ALA A 209 -7.94 -1.09 6.31
C ALA A 209 -7.51 -2.36 7.06
N LEU A 210 -8.19 -3.48 6.79
CA LEU A 210 -7.91 -4.74 7.46
C LEU A 210 -6.55 -5.32 7.06
N ARG A 211 -6.12 -5.12 5.80
CA ARG A 211 -4.76 -5.50 5.35
C ARG A 211 -3.69 -4.73 6.11
N VAL A 212 -3.88 -3.43 6.31
CA VAL A 212 -2.97 -2.61 7.11
C VAL A 212 -2.88 -3.14 8.54
N LEU A 213 -4.01 -3.44 9.17
CA LEU A 213 -4.03 -3.98 10.54
C LEU A 213 -3.35 -5.35 10.62
N ARG A 214 -3.56 -6.24 9.65
CA ARG A 214 -2.86 -7.53 9.55
C ARG A 214 -1.35 -7.35 9.45
N ASP A 215 -0.89 -6.41 8.64
CA ASP A 215 0.52 -6.27 8.30
C ASP A 215 1.31 -5.39 9.29
N HIS A 216 0.64 -4.49 10.01
CA HIS A 216 1.23 -3.53 10.95
C HIS A 216 0.66 -3.59 12.37
N GLY A 217 -0.37 -4.40 12.62
CA GLY A 217 -1.08 -4.48 13.89
C GLY A 217 -0.20 -4.51 15.15
N PRO A 218 0.81 -5.38 15.23
CA PRO A 218 1.75 -5.35 16.34
C PRO A 218 2.46 -3.99 16.43
N GLY A 219 2.22 -3.24 17.51
CA GLY A 219 2.78 -1.91 17.74
C GLY A 219 1.82 -0.74 17.47
N ILE A 220 0.61 -1.01 16.98
CA ILE A 220 -0.45 0.01 16.85
C ILE A 220 -1.08 0.25 18.23
N GLU A 221 -1.09 1.51 18.66
CA GLU A 221 -1.67 1.96 19.93
C GLU A 221 -3.02 2.62 19.73
N ARG A 222 -3.33 3.07 18.49
CA ARG A 222 -4.52 3.83 18.18
C ARG A 222 -5.04 3.53 16.78
N ILE A 223 -6.33 3.24 16.68
CA ILE A 223 -7.06 3.04 15.42
C ILE A 223 -8.26 3.97 15.43
N VAL A 224 -8.36 4.90 14.47
CA VAL A 224 -9.48 5.84 14.38
C VAL A 224 -10.15 5.70 13.02
N ALA A 225 -11.47 5.54 13.00
CA ALA A 225 -12.26 5.50 11.77
C ALA A 225 -13.39 6.54 11.82
N ASP A 226 -13.69 7.15 10.66
CA ASP A 226 -14.73 8.17 10.49
C ASP A 226 -16.05 7.63 9.95
N ASP A 227 -16.12 6.35 9.60
CA ASP A 227 -17.31 5.70 9.04
C ASP A 227 -17.76 4.54 9.94
N PRO A 228 -19.06 4.50 10.31
CA PRO A 228 -19.58 3.48 11.24
C PRO A 228 -19.49 2.04 10.73
N GLU A 229 -19.65 1.83 9.40
CA GLU A 229 -19.58 0.51 8.79
C GLU A 229 -18.14 -0.01 8.87
N THR A 230 -17.17 0.82 8.44
CA THR A 230 -15.73 0.55 8.56
C THR A 230 -15.30 0.29 10.00
N LEU A 231 -15.84 1.07 10.95
CA LEU A 231 -15.56 0.88 12.37
C LEU A 231 -16.01 -0.49 12.86
N ASN A 232 -17.19 -0.96 12.43
CA ASN A 232 -17.70 -2.28 12.78
C ASN A 232 -16.85 -3.40 12.14
N GLU A 233 -16.51 -3.27 10.85
CA GLU A 233 -15.62 -4.22 10.18
C GLU A 233 -14.27 -4.35 10.91
N VAL A 234 -13.68 -3.23 11.32
CA VAL A 234 -12.42 -3.20 12.07
C VAL A 234 -12.57 -3.86 13.44
N ARG A 235 -13.67 -3.62 14.16
CA ARG A 235 -13.95 -4.24 15.45
C ARG A 235 -14.11 -5.75 15.35
N GLU A 236 -14.87 -6.22 14.37
CA GLU A 236 -15.07 -7.66 14.13
C GLU A 236 -13.75 -8.33 13.78
N TYR A 237 -12.96 -7.72 12.89
CA TYR A 237 -11.66 -8.23 12.52
C TYR A 237 -10.68 -8.27 13.70
N CYS A 238 -10.57 -7.18 14.47
CA CYS A 238 -9.67 -7.15 15.63
C CYS A 238 -10.12 -8.15 16.71
N HIS A 239 -11.41 -8.30 16.93
CA HIS A 239 -11.91 -9.29 17.89
C HIS A 239 -11.50 -10.72 17.49
N ALA A 240 -11.53 -11.04 16.19
CA ALA A 240 -11.20 -12.36 15.68
C ALA A 240 -9.70 -12.63 15.56
N GLU A 241 -8.93 -11.67 15.02
CA GLU A 241 -7.55 -11.88 14.57
C GLU A 241 -6.50 -11.11 15.41
N LEU A 242 -6.89 -9.99 16.03
CA LEU A 242 -6.01 -9.07 16.76
C LEU A 242 -6.66 -8.58 18.06
N PRO A 243 -7.05 -9.49 18.99
CA PRO A 243 -7.84 -9.10 20.18
C PRO A 243 -7.13 -8.05 21.06
N ALA A 244 -5.81 -7.99 21.06
CA ALA A 244 -5.03 -6.99 21.77
C ALA A 244 -5.31 -5.55 21.29
N LEU A 245 -5.75 -5.36 20.04
CA LEU A 245 -6.05 -4.04 19.48
C LEU A 245 -7.49 -3.58 19.73
N SER A 246 -8.36 -4.41 20.29
CA SER A 246 -9.77 -4.08 20.48
C SER A 246 -9.99 -2.81 21.33
N ALA A 247 -9.11 -2.56 22.30
CA ALA A 247 -9.16 -1.36 23.14
C ALA A 247 -8.62 -0.09 22.45
N ALA A 248 -7.87 -0.24 21.35
CA ALA A 248 -7.27 0.87 20.61
C ALA A 248 -8.23 1.52 19.61
N ILE A 249 -9.43 0.92 19.38
CA ILE A 249 -10.36 1.32 18.33
C ILE A 249 -11.27 2.45 18.80
N GLN A 250 -11.26 3.56 18.07
CA GLN A 250 -12.00 4.78 18.37
C GLN A 250 -12.80 5.25 17.14
N ALA A 251 -14.00 5.78 17.38
CA ALA A 251 -14.74 6.50 16.36
C ALA A 251 -14.29 7.96 16.31
N HIS A 252 -14.11 8.50 15.12
CA HIS A 252 -13.94 9.94 14.93
C HIS A 252 -15.31 10.61 15.02
N GLN A 253 -15.46 11.58 15.94
CA GLN A 253 -16.73 12.26 16.22
C GLN A 253 -16.66 13.79 16.06
N ASP A 254 -15.47 14.32 15.69
CA ASP A 254 -15.30 15.74 15.49
C ASP A 254 -15.98 16.22 14.20
N LYS A 255 -16.35 17.51 14.20
CA LYS A 255 -16.86 18.18 12.99
C LYS A 255 -15.81 18.34 11.89
N GLN A 256 -14.53 18.45 12.28
CA GLN A 256 -13.42 18.50 11.36
C GLN A 256 -13.20 17.12 10.74
N ALA A 257 -12.84 17.04 9.45
CA ALA A 257 -12.56 15.75 8.81
C ALA A 257 -11.37 15.05 9.50
N LEU A 258 -11.43 13.70 9.58
CA LEU A 258 -10.43 12.89 10.28
C LEU A 258 -8.99 13.25 9.89
N PHE A 259 -8.69 13.32 8.60
CA PHE A 259 -7.33 13.59 8.12
C PHE A 259 -6.90 15.05 8.36
N GLU A 260 -7.83 15.99 8.33
CA GLU A 260 -7.57 17.39 8.69
C GLU A 260 -7.28 17.51 10.21
N ALA A 261 -8.10 16.86 11.06
CA ALA A 261 -7.95 16.91 12.51
C ALA A 261 -6.59 16.35 13.00
N PHE A 262 -5.98 15.47 12.21
CA PHE A 262 -4.67 14.89 12.52
C PHE A 262 -3.53 15.49 11.67
N GLY A 263 -3.76 16.55 10.89
CA GLY A 263 -2.75 17.19 10.03
C GLY A 263 -2.20 16.27 8.94
N VAL A 264 -3.02 15.31 8.48
CA VAL A 264 -2.62 14.34 7.44
C VAL A 264 -2.79 14.91 6.04
N GLU A 265 -3.81 15.76 5.81
CA GLU A 265 -4.01 16.37 4.49
C GLU A 265 -2.82 17.25 4.09
N GLU A 266 -2.29 18.04 5.02
CA GLU A 266 -1.11 18.87 4.81
C GLU A 266 0.13 18.02 4.49
N GLN A 267 0.31 16.90 5.19
CA GLN A 267 1.42 15.98 4.92
C GLN A 267 1.27 15.23 3.59
N ILE A 268 0.03 14.99 3.12
CA ILE A 268 -0.22 14.48 1.77
C ILE A 268 0.19 15.52 0.73
N ASP A 269 -0.19 16.78 0.91
CA ASP A 269 0.16 17.86 -0.02
C ASP A 269 1.68 18.09 -0.07
N GLU A 270 2.36 18.03 1.07
CA GLU A 270 3.84 18.03 1.14
C GLU A 270 4.43 16.82 0.37
N ALA A 271 3.85 15.62 0.53
CA ALA A 271 4.31 14.43 -0.18
C ALA A 271 4.05 14.47 -1.69
N LEU A 272 3.18 15.33 -2.17
CA LEU A 272 2.98 15.59 -3.59
C LEU A 272 3.92 16.67 -4.13
N SER A 273 4.49 17.53 -3.26
CA SER A 273 5.50 18.52 -3.67
C SER A 273 6.83 17.83 -4.04
N PRO A 274 7.54 18.29 -5.07
CA PRO A 274 8.89 17.82 -5.34
C PRO A 274 9.88 18.21 -4.24
N ALA A 275 9.67 19.34 -3.57
CA ALA A 275 10.55 19.84 -2.51
C ALA A 275 10.03 19.42 -1.13
N VAL A 276 10.95 18.94 -0.28
CA VAL A 276 10.69 18.54 1.11
C VAL A 276 11.70 19.23 2.01
N ALA A 277 11.23 20.02 2.97
CA ALA A 277 12.08 20.68 3.93
C ALA A 277 12.63 19.70 4.97
N LEU A 278 13.89 19.90 5.38
CA LEU A 278 14.51 19.17 6.50
C LEU A 278 14.46 20.03 7.78
N PRO A 279 14.36 19.40 8.97
CA PRO A 279 14.29 20.13 10.24
C PRO A 279 15.47 21.07 10.47
N GLY A 280 16.68 20.68 10.07
CA GLY A 280 17.91 21.48 10.19
C GLY A 280 18.06 22.60 9.17
N GLY A 281 17.06 22.84 8.31
CA GLY A 281 17.07 23.94 7.32
C GLY A 281 17.57 23.55 5.93
N GLY A 282 17.93 22.27 5.72
CA GLY A 282 18.18 21.69 4.41
C GLY A 282 16.89 21.34 3.66
N SER A 283 17.02 20.72 2.48
CA SER A 283 15.86 20.22 1.72
C SER A 283 16.23 19.06 0.81
N LEU A 284 15.21 18.25 0.47
CA LEU A 284 15.26 17.24 -0.59
C LEU A 284 14.48 17.74 -1.79
N ILE A 285 14.99 17.46 -2.99
CA ILE A 285 14.23 17.59 -4.24
C ILE A 285 14.07 16.19 -4.83
N ILE A 286 12.82 15.73 -4.94
CA ILE A 286 12.48 14.39 -5.40
C ILE A 286 11.88 14.45 -6.79
N SER A 287 12.56 13.87 -7.76
CA SER A 287 12.18 13.85 -9.18
C SER A 287 11.99 12.41 -9.66
N GLN A 288 10.76 12.06 -10.03
CA GLN A 288 10.45 10.77 -10.62
C GLN A 288 10.48 10.87 -12.15
N THR A 289 11.20 9.97 -12.79
CA THR A 289 11.23 9.79 -14.25
C THR A 289 10.76 8.38 -14.61
N PRO A 290 10.45 8.08 -15.88
CA PRO A 290 10.12 6.72 -16.29
C PRO A 290 11.20 5.68 -15.99
N ALA A 291 12.49 6.08 -15.94
CA ALA A 291 13.62 5.19 -15.75
C ALA A 291 14.03 5.01 -14.29
N LEU A 292 14.04 6.10 -13.51
CA LEU A 292 14.52 6.12 -12.12
C LEU A 292 13.93 7.30 -11.35
N CYS A 293 14.06 7.24 -10.02
CA CYS A 293 13.84 8.40 -9.15
C CYS A 293 15.18 8.99 -8.73
N ALA A 294 15.35 10.30 -8.89
CA ALA A 294 16.47 11.06 -8.38
C ALA A 294 16.05 11.88 -7.15
N ILE A 295 16.89 11.86 -6.11
CA ILE A 295 16.72 12.64 -4.88
C ILE A 295 17.97 13.47 -4.71
N ASP A 296 17.83 14.79 -4.77
CA ASP A 296 18.90 15.78 -4.58
C ASP A 296 18.81 16.37 -3.17
N VAL A 297 19.93 16.43 -2.46
CA VAL A 297 20.03 16.95 -1.09
C VAL A 297 20.71 18.29 -1.10
N ASN A 298 20.00 19.30 -0.57
CA ASN A 298 20.50 20.67 -0.50
C ASN A 298 20.66 21.11 0.97
N THR A 299 21.79 21.79 1.27
CA THR A 299 22.01 22.37 2.60
C THR A 299 21.09 23.56 2.90
N GLY A 300 20.58 24.23 1.83
CA GLY A 300 19.68 25.37 2.01
C GLY A 300 20.23 26.45 2.93
N GLY A 301 19.43 26.79 3.95
CA GLY A 301 19.80 27.73 5.03
C GLY A 301 20.38 27.05 6.27
N ALA A 302 20.77 25.75 6.19
CA ALA A 302 21.36 25.05 7.33
C ALA A 302 22.65 25.77 7.76
N ASN A 303 22.65 26.28 8.98
CA ASN A 303 23.83 26.92 9.56
C ASN A 303 24.58 25.89 10.39
N ALA A 304 25.89 25.82 10.17
CA ALA A 304 26.75 25.18 11.17
C ALA A 304 26.44 25.82 12.52
N GLY A 305 26.09 25.02 13.53
CA GLY A 305 26.02 25.50 14.90
C GLY A 305 27.29 26.26 15.25
N ALA A 306 27.24 27.16 16.21
CA ALA A 306 28.34 28.11 16.53
C ALA A 306 29.69 27.37 16.64
N GLY A 307 30.50 27.39 15.57
CA GLY A 307 31.81 26.73 15.47
C GLY A 307 31.91 25.50 14.58
N GLY A 308 30.83 25.06 13.89
CA GLY A 308 30.86 23.91 12.98
C GLY A 308 31.54 24.21 11.63
N SER A 309 32.26 23.23 11.08
CA SER A 309 32.81 23.32 9.73
C SER A 309 31.74 23.06 8.67
N LYS A 310 31.98 23.49 7.41
CA LYS A 310 31.11 23.17 6.27
C LYS A 310 30.92 21.65 6.10
N GLU A 311 31.95 20.86 6.39
CA GLU A 311 31.94 19.39 6.36
C GLU A 311 30.96 18.85 7.40
N GLN A 312 30.99 19.40 8.62
CA GLN A 312 30.09 18.98 9.71
C GLN A 312 28.63 19.30 9.38
N THR A 313 28.37 20.50 8.83
CA THR A 313 27.00 20.88 8.39
C THR A 313 26.49 19.96 7.29
N ALA A 314 27.33 19.64 6.28
CA ALA A 314 26.97 18.72 5.21
C ALA A 314 26.62 17.34 5.78
N PHE A 315 27.42 16.81 6.68
CA PHE A 315 27.20 15.53 7.34
C PHE A 315 25.89 15.48 8.14
N GLU A 316 25.61 16.51 8.94
CA GLU A 316 24.37 16.60 9.74
C GLU A 316 23.12 16.66 8.83
N VAL A 317 23.19 17.47 7.75
CA VAL A 317 22.11 17.52 6.74
C VAL A 317 21.92 16.18 6.06
N ASP A 318 23.00 15.47 5.72
CA ASP A 318 22.93 14.17 5.06
C ASP A 318 22.33 13.08 5.97
N LEU A 319 22.57 13.12 7.28
CA LEU A 319 21.93 12.20 8.24
C LEU A 319 20.41 12.46 8.32
N GLU A 320 19.98 13.72 8.37
CA GLU A 320 18.56 14.07 8.31
C GLU A 320 17.94 13.67 6.96
N ALA A 321 18.66 13.93 5.87
CA ALA A 321 18.25 13.61 4.51
C ALA A 321 18.08 12.11 4.32
N ALA A 322 18.98 11.28 4.86
CA ALA A 322 18.88 9.82 4.78
C ALA A 322 17.59 9.30 5.44
N ALA A 323 17.25 9.82 6.62
CA ALA A 323 16.03 9.44 7.33
C ALA A 323 14.76 9.90 6.59
N GLU A 324 14.75 11.14 6.10
CA GLU A 324 13.61 11.72 5.41
C GLU A 324 13.44 11.13 3.99
N ALA A 325 14.51 10.89 3.25
CA ALA A 325 14.45 10.21 1.95
C ALA A 325 13.81 8.83 2.08
N ALA A 326 14.21 8.04 3.09
CA ALA A 326 13.60 6.74 3.37
C ALA A 326 12.10 6.85 3.66
N ARG A 327 11.68 7.86 4.45
CA ARG A 327 10.27 8.14 4.73
C ARG A 327 9.49 8.50 3.46
N GLN A 328 10.04 9.40 2.65
CA GLN A 328 9.41 9.87 1.41
C GLN A 328 9.32 8.77 0.36
N ILE A 329 10.35 7.94 0.22
CA ILE A 329 10.34 6.75 -0.65
C ILE A 329 9.17 5.83 -0.29
N ARG A 330 8.95 5.58 1.00
CA ARG A 330 7.85 4.73 1.48
C ARG A 330 6.50 5.42 1.30
N LEU A 331 6.36 6.66 1.75
CA LEU A 331 5.10 7.44 1.70
C LEU A 331 4.61 7.64 0.27
N ARG A 332 5.51 8.01 -0.65
CA ARG A 332 5.18 8.22 -2.07
C ARG A 332 5.10 6.91 -2.86
N ASN A 333 5.38 5.77 -2.24
CA ASN A 333 5.52 4.45 -2.88
C ASN A 333 6.47 4.48 -4.10
N ILE A 334 7.59 5.21 -3.96
CA ILE A 334 8.65 5.24 -4.97
C ILE A 334 9.28 3.85 -5.08
N SER A 335 9.50 3.38 -6.31
CA SER A 335 9.98 2.03 -6.58
C SER A 335 10.81 1.97 -7.87
N GLY A 336 11.55 0.89 -8.04
CA GLY A 336 12.51 0.72 -9.14
C GLY A 336 13.90 1.18 -8.73
N LEU A 337 14.61 1.81 -9.68
CA LEU A 337 15.94 2.38 -9.43
C LEU A 337 15.79 3.75 -8.75
N ILE A 338 16.58 3.99 -7.72
CA ILE A 338 16.59 5.25 -6.98
C ILE A 338 18.04 5.67 -6.81
N VAL A 339 18.34 6.93 -7.07
CA VAL A 339 19.65 7.54 -6.80
C VAL A 339 19.48 8.71 -5.86
N VAL A 340 20.38 8.82 -4.88
CA VAL A 340 20.42 9.93 -3.93
C VAL A 340 21.74 10.66 -4.09
N ASP A 341 21.66 11.96 -4.36
CA ASP A 341 22.78 12.88 -4.42
C ASP A 341 22.90 13.62 -3.08
N PHE A 342 23.71 13.07 -2.19
CA PHE A 342 23.98 13.65 -0.89
C PHE A 342 24.96 14.82 -1.01
N VAL A 343 24.94 15.74 -0.05
CA VAL A 343 25.91 16.84 0.02
C VAL A 343 27.32 16.23 0.12
N PRO A 344 28.29 16.69 -0.71
CA PRO A 344 29.61 16.08 -0.73
C PRO A 344 30.34 16.17 0.61
N VAL A 345 30.54 15.04 1.28
CA VAL A 345 31.41 14.89 2.45
C VAL A 345 32.71 14.19 2.05
N ARG A 346 33.84 14.57 2.64
CA ARG A 346 35.17 14.03 2.31
C ARG A 346 35.60 12.92 3.21
N ASP A 347 35.22 12.99 4.50
CA ASP A 347 35.59 11.98 5.49
C ASP A 347 34.93 10.64 5.16
N PRO A 348 35.71 9.55 4.99
CA PRO A 348 35.18 8.21 4.76
C PRO A 348 34.29 7.69 5.90
N VAL A 349 34.51 8.17 7.15
CA VAL A 349 33.68 7.81 8.29
C VAL A 349 32.29 8.41 8.15
N HIS A 350 32.20 9.69 7.84
CA HIS A 350 30.93 10.38 7.59
C HIS A 350 30.14 9.69 6.45
N LYS A 351 30.83 9.33 5.35
CA LYS A 351 30.18 8.58 4.25
C LYS A 351 29.60 7.25 4.70
N ALA A 352 30.34 6.52 5.51
CA ALA A 352 29.91 5.22 6.04
C ALA A 352 28.69 5.40 6.98
N GLU A 353 28.69 6.45 7.82
CA GLU A 353 27.60 6.74 8.74
C GLU A 353 26.33 7.17 7.99
N VAL A 354 26.40 8.04 6.99
CA VAL A 354 25.26 8.42 6.14
C VAL A 354 24.65 7.19 5.44
N LEU A 355 25.52 6.31 4.89
CA LEU A 355 25.06 5.08 4.25
C LEU A 355 24.43 4.12 5.28
N GLY A 356 25.01 4.04 6.48
CA GLY A 356 24.48 3.28 7.60
C GLY A 356 23.10 3.80 8.05
N ALA A 357 22.95 5.12 8.17
CA ALA A 357 21.67 5.77 8.52
C ALA A 357 20.58 5.47 7.48
N LEU A 358 20.89 5.58 6.18
CA LEU A 358 19.94 5.23 5.11
C LEU A 358 19.53 3.76 5.17
N ARG A 359 20.49 2.83 5.34
CA ARG A 359 20.20 1.39 5.49
C ARG A 359 19.31 1.10 6.69
N ALA A 360 19.59 1.72 7.82
CA ALA A 360 18.78 1.58 9.03
C ALA A 360 17.35 2.15 8.84
N ALA A 361 17.22 3.29 8.17
CA ALA A 361 15.94 3.93 7.91
C ALA A 361 15.01 3.09 7.01
N VAL A 362 15.57 2.38 6.02
CA VAL A 362 14.79 1.53 5.10
C VAL A 362 14.62 0.07 5.59
N ALA A 363 15.28 -0.34 6.67
CA ALA A 363 15.32 -1.75 7.12
C ALA A 363 13.93 -2.34 7.38
N ASN A 364 12.97 -1.52 7.85
CA ASN A 364 11.60 -1.93 8.16
C ASN A 364 10.61 -1.78 7.00
N ASP A 365 11.07 -1.41 5.80
CA ASP A 365 10.20 -1.35 4.63
C ASP A 365 9.89 -2.77 4.13
N SER A 366 8.60 -3.08 3.99
CA SER A 366 8.10 -4.39 3.55
C SER A 366 8.52 -4.75 2.13
N LEU A 367 8.79 -3.76 1.28
CA LEU A 367 9.22 -3.93 -0.11
C LEU A 367 10.73 -4.13 -0.25
N SER A 368 11.44 -4.30 0.87
CA SER A 368 12.84 -4.72 0.96
C SER A 368 13.78 -3.90 0.07
N PRO A 369 13.92 -2.58 0.31
CA PRO A 369 14.91 -1.77 -0.39
C PRO A 369 16.33 -2.32 -0.24
N GLN A 370 17.12 -2.22 -1.32
CA GLN A 370 18.52 -2.61 -1.31
C GLN A 370 19.36 -1.36 -1.52
N VAL A 371 20.07 -0.92 -0.49
CA VAL A 371 21.04 0.19 -0.56
C VAL A 371 22.39 -0.40 -0.97
N ILE A 372 22.79 -0.18 -2.22
CA ILE A 372 24.00 -0.74 -2.83
C ILE A 372 25.23 -0.02 -2.27
N GLY A 373 25.31 1.29 -2.44
CA GLY A 373 26.41 2.10 -1.95
C GLY A 373 26.68 3.31 -2.84
N TYR A 374 27.83 3.95 -2.64
CA TYR A 374 28.28 5.08 -3.46
C TYR A 374 28.79 4.62 -4.82
N THR A 375 28.37 5.31 -5.87
CA THR A 375 28.95 5.20 -7.21
C THR A 375 30.31 5.89 -7.27
N ALA A 376 31.04 5.69 -8.38
CA ALA A 376 32.26 6.43 -8.68
C ALA A 376 32.04 7.96 -8.80
N MET A 377 30.81 8.38 -9.09
CA MET A 377 30.42 9.79 -9.18
C MET A 377 29.96 10.39 -7.84
N GLY A 378 29.89 9.60 -6.78
CA GLY A 378 29.47 10.04 -5.44
C GLY A 378 27.98 9.93 -5.14
N LEU A 379 27.18 9.43 -6.07
CA LEU A 379 25.74 9.18 -5.83
C LEU A 379 25.54 7.89 -5.03
N VAL A 380 24.51 7.82 -4.20
CA VAL A 380 24.10 6.56 -3.55
C VAL A 380 23.05 5.87 -4.39
N GLU A 381 23.34 4.63 -4.77
CA GLU A 381 22.42 3.76 -5.52
C GLU A 381 21.60 2.89 -4.59
N MET A 382 20.30 2.81 -4.87
CA MET A 382 19.41 1.85 -4.22
C MET A 382 18.29 1.38 -5.14
N THR A 383 17.68 0.27 -4.77
CA THR A 383 16.49 -0.27 -5.46
C THR A 383 15.38 -0.55 -4.45
N ARG A 384 14.12 -0.47 -4.90
CA ARG A 384 12.95 -0.88 -4.12
C ARG A 384 11.98 -1.63 -5.04
N ARG A 385 11.43 -2.74 -4.56
CA ARG A 385 10.47 -3.54 -5.35
C ARG A 385 9.24 -2.71 -5.69
N ARG A 386 8.76 -2.84 -6.95
CA ARG A 386 7.52 -2.19 -7.37
C ARG A 386 6.31 -2.97 -6.86
N HIS A 387 5.44 -2.26 -6.13
CA HIS A 387 4.17 -2.80 -5.65
C HIS A 387 3.08 -1.73 -5.79
N GLY A 388 2.31 -1.81 -6.87
CA GLY A 388 1.26 -0.83 -7.18
C GLY A 388 1.80 0.52 -7.71
N PRO A 389 0.89 1.47 -7.96
CA PRO A 389 1.22 2.81 -8.40
C PRO A 389 1.80 3.67 -7.26
N SER A 390 2.56 4.70 -7.63
CA SER A 390 3.02 5.73 -6.70
C SER A 390 1.84 6.61 -6.23
N LEU A 391 2.04 7.31 -5.11
CA LEU A 391 1.04 8.26 -4.60
C LEU A 391 0.69 9.33 -5.63
N GLN A 392 1.69 9.81 -6.37
CA GLN A 392 1.51 10.79 -7.44
C GLN A 392 0.67 10.23 -8.60
N GLU A 393 0.92 8.98 -9.03
CA GLU A 393 0.12 8.32 -10.07
C GLU A 393 -1.35 8.12 -9.66
N ILE A 394 -1.63 7.93 -8.36
CA ILE A 394 -2.99 7.78 -7.85
C ILE A 394 -3.71 9.12 -7.77
N LEU A 395 -3.05 10.15 -7.25
CA LEU A 395 -3.70 11.40 -6.85
C LEU A 395 -3.62 12.50 -7.92
N CYS A 396 -2.59 12.50 -8.76
CA CYS A 396 -2.31 13.58 -9.70
C CYS A 396 -2.59 13.20 -11.15
N LEU A 397 -2.58 14.21 -12.01
CA LEU A 397 -2.54 14.01 -13.45
C LEU A 397 -1.17 13.47 -13.87
N PRO A 398 -1.10 12.68 -14.97
CA PRO A 398 0.18 12.31 -15.56
C PRO A 398 1.06 13.55 -15.83
N PHE A 399 2.36 13.38 -15.69
CA PHE A 399 3.33 14.45 -15.86
C PHE A 399 3.44 14.79 -17.35
N GLU A 400 2.79 15.85 -17.80
CA GLU A 400 2.97 16.45 -19.11
C GLU A 400 3.35 17.91 -18.90
N ASP A 401 4.62 18.26 -19.08
CA ASP A 401 5.20 19.63 -19.25
C ASP A 401 4.66 20.77 -18.35
N ARG A 402 4.22 20.51 -17.12
CA ARG A 402 3.72 21.55 -16.22
C ARG A 402 4.59 21.70 -14.98
N ALA A 403 4.60 22.90 -14.45
CA ALA A 403 5.36 23.30 -13.25
C ALA A 403 4.82 22.63 -11.96
N GLY A 404 4.99 21.33 -11.81
CA GLY A 404 4.65 20.57 -10.62
C GLY A 404 3.42 19.65 -10.75
N PRO A 405 3.23 18.73 -9.79
CA PRO A 405 2.09 17.83 -9.76
C PRO A 405 0.79 18.60 -9.44
N SER A 406 -0.29 18.30 -10.17
CA SER A 406 -1.63 18.83 -9.93
C SER A 406 -2.58 17.66 -9.68
N LYS A 407 -3.42 17.76 -8.65
CA LYS A 407 -4.41 16.73 -8.33
C LYS A 407 -5.32 16.47 -9.54
N SER A 408 -5.61 15.21 -9.81
CA SER A 408 -6.49 14.85 -10.91
C SER A 408 -7.92 15.31 -10.63
N PRO A 409 -8.73 15.63 -11.68
CA PRO A 409 -10.13 15.98 -11.47
C PRO A 409 -10.94 14.93 -10.70
N LEU A 410 -10.56 13.66 -10.81
CA LEU A 410 -11.15 12.58 -10.01
C LEU A 410 -10.81 12.71 -8.53
N THR A 411 -9.54 12.97 -8.21
CA THR A 411 -9.10 13.20 -6.82
C THR A 411 -9.85 14.37 -6.18
N VAL A 412 -9.98 15.48 -6.91
CA VAL A 412 -10.70 16.66 -6.45
C VAL A 412 -12.21 16.39 -6.32
N ALA A 413 -12.81 15.66 -7.24
CA ALA A 413 -14.21 15.28 -7.18
C ALA A 413 -14.53 14.41 -5.95
N LEU A 414 -13.68 13.43 -5.64
CA LEU A 414 -13.84 12.59 -4.45
C LEU A 414 -13.62 13.38 -3.16
N ALA A 415 -12.67 14.33 -3.13
CA ALA A 415 -12.49 15.25 -2.00
C ALA A 415 -13.72 16.14 -1.80
N ALA A 416 -14.28 16.69 -2.87
CA ALA A 416 -15.52 17.48 -2.82
C ALA A 416 -16.71 16.66 -2.29
N LEU A 417 -16.86 15.40 -2.69
CA LEU A 417 -17.92 14.52 -2.18
C LEU A 417 -17.76 14.21 -0.69
N ARG A 418 -16.54 14.08 -0.17
CA ARG A 418 -16.29 13.99 1.29
C ARG A 418 -16.72 15.29 1.99
N GLY A 419 -16.43 16.44 1.40
CA GLY A 419 -16.92 17.74 1.90
C GLY A 419 -18.43 17.80 1.92
N VAL A 420 -19.11 17.35 0.86
CA VAL A 420 -20.57 17.30 0.76
C VAL A 420 -21.18 16.42 1.85
N LEU A 421 -20.61 15.26 2.13
CA LEU A 421 -21.11 14.40 3.25
C LEU A 421 -20.98 15.08 4.60
N ARG A 422 -19.90 15.83 4.82
CA ARG A 422 -19.68 16.54 6.09
C ARG A 422 -20.62 17.74 6.25
N GLU A 423 -20.67 18.62 5.25
CA GLU A 423 -21.44 19.86 5.30
C GLU A 423 -22.94 19.64 5.11
N GLY A 424 -23.30 18.55 4.43
CA GLY A 424 -24.69 18.16 4.19
C GLY A 424 -25.38 17.49 5.37
N GLN A 425 -24.66 17.19 6.47
CA GLN A 425 -25.28 16.64 7.67
C GLN A 425 -26.26 17.66 8.28
N GLY A 426 -27.54 17.31 8.28
CA GLY A 426 -28.61 18.17 8.80
C GLY A 426 -29.14 19.20 7.78
N ALA A 427 -28.72 19.16 6.52
CA ALA A 427 -29.32 19.97 5.46
C ALA A 427 -30.75 19.49 5.19
N SER A 428 -31.68 20.44 5.03
CA SER A 428 -33.09 20.16 4.78
C SER A 428 -33.50 20.14 3.29
N GLY A 429 -32.56 20.38 2.39
CA GLY A 429 -32.80 20.45 0.95
C GLY A 429 -31.59 20.05 0.12
N PRO A 430 -31.72 19.99 -1.22
CA PRO A 430 -30.63 19.64 -2.11
C PRO A 430 -29.43 20.55 -1.94
N LEU A 431 -28.23 20.03 -2.19
CA LEU A 431 -26.95 20.75 -2.11
C LEU A 431 -26.43 21.03 -3.51
N THR A 432 -25.89 22.22 -3.74
CA THR A 432 -25.22 22.59 -4.98
C THR A 432 -23.71 22.53 -4.78
N LEU A 433 -23.05 21.63 -5.51
CA LEU A 433 -21.59 21.55 -5.59
C LEU A 433 -21.11 22.31 -6.82
N ARG A 434 -20.41 23.44 -6.60
CA ARG A 434 -19.79 24.26 -7.65
C ARG A 434 -18.32 23.92 -7.73
N ALA A 435 -17.81 23.68 -8.92
CA ALA A 435 -16.40 23.36 -9.13
C ALA A 435 -15.97 23.63 -10.59
N SER A 436 -14.68 23.51 -10.87
CA SER A 436 -14.15 23.63 -12.22
C SER A 436 -14.83 22.64 -13.20
N PRO A 437 -14.96 22.97 -14.51
CA PRO A 437 -15.60 22.10 -15.50
C PRO A 437 -15.00 20.69 -15.57
N ALA A 438 -13.69 20.55 -15.29
CA ALA A 438 -13.02 19.25 -15.28
C ALA A 438 -13.50 18.36 -14.12
N VAL A 439 -13.66 18.92 -12.92
CA VAL A 439 -14.18 18.24 -11.72
C VAL A 439 -15.64 17.83 -11.94
N ILE A 440 -16.47 18.71 -12.52
CA ILE A 440 -17.87 18.37 -12.81
C ILE A 440 -17.99 17.27 -13.87
N ARG A 441 -17.09 17.23 -14.86
CA ARG A 441 -17.03 16.09 -15.80
C ARG A 441 -16.65 14.79 -15.07
N ALA A 442 -15.72 14.85 -14.12
CA ALA A 442 -15.36 13.68 -13.32
C ALA A 442 -16.54 13.16 -12.47
N LEU A 443 -17.33 14.05 -11.85
CA LEU A 443 -18.55 13.71 -11.11
C LEU A 443 -19.67 13.09 -11.98
N ARG A 444 -19.69 13.40 -13.26
CA ARG A 444 -20.64 12.83 -14.24
C ARG A 444 -20.10 11.56 -14.91
N GLY A 445 -18.81 11.31 -14.84
CA GLY A 445 -18.08 10.20 -15.43
C GLY A 445 -17.52 9.22 -14.38
N PRO A 446 -16.19 9.22 -14.15
CA PRO A 446 -15.54 8.22 -13.30
C PRO A 446 -16.00 8.27 -11.83
N ALA A 447 -16.39 9.41 -11.29
CA ALA A 447 -16.92 9.56 -9.93
C ALA A 447 -18.46 9.48 -9.85
N LYS A 448 -19.15 9.06 -10.93
CA LYS A 448 -20.63 8.98 -10.94
C LYS A 448 -21.19 8.04 -9.87
N ALA A 449 -20.55 6.88 -9.67
CA ALA A 449 -20.98 5.93 -8.65
C ALA A 449 -20.78 6.51 -7.25
N ALA A 450 -19.63 7.13 -6.98
CA ALA A 450 -19.33 7.80 -5.72
C ALA A 450 -20.31 8.95 -5.42
N ARG A 451 -20.68 9.76 -6.44
CA ARG A 451 -21.71 10.79 -6.29
C ARG A 451 -23.05 10.18 -5.88
N LYS A 452 -23.47 9.10 -6.54
CA LYS A 452 -24.73 8.40 -6.20
C LYS A 452 -24.69 7.84 -4.79
N GLU A 453 -23.58 7.29 -4.35
CA GLU A 453 -23.36 6.85 -2.97
C GLU A 453 -23.51 8.00 -1.99
N ALA A 454 -22.88 9.16 -2.26
CA ALA A 454 -23.02 10.35 -1.43
C ALA A 454 -24.49 10.82 -1.31
N GLU A 455 -25.22 10.87 -2.44
CA GLU A 455 -26.67 11.20 -2.48
C GLU A 455 -27.50 10.21 -1.64
N GLN A 456 -27.19 8.91 -1.70
CA GLN A 456 -27.86 7.89 -0.90
C GLN A 456 -27.58 8.03 0.59
N ARG A 457 -26.31 8.28 0.98
CA ARG A 457 -25.91 8.46 2.39
C ARG A 457 -26.51 9.71 3.03
N LEU A 458 -26.71 10.78 2.25
CA LEU A 458 -27.36 12.01 2.72
C LEU A 458 -28.89 11.95 2.65
N GLY A 459 -29.46 11.12 1.79
CA GLY A 459 -30.88 11.19 1.43
C GLY A 459 -31.23 12.43 0.61
N LEU A 460 -30.26 13.15 0.05
CA LEU A 460 -30.42 14.42 -0.66
C LEU A 460 -29.76 14.34 -2.04
N ALA A 461 -30.32 15.07 -3.02
CA ALA A 461 -29.70 15.23 -4.32
C ALA A 461 -28.54 16.23 -4.28
N ILE A 462 -27.48 15.96 -5.06
CA ILE A 462 -26.33 16.86 -5.22
C ILE A 462 -26.43 17.45 -6.63
N GLU A 463 -26.71 18.76 -6.75
CA GLU A 463 -26.62 19.47 -8.00
C GLU A 463 -25.16 19.81 -8.30
N ALA A 464 -24.65 19.38 -9.46
CA ALA A 464 -23.26 19.60 -9.86
C ALA A 464 -23.18 20.70 -10.94
N VAL A 465 -22.68 21.88 -10.57
CA VAL A 465 -22.63 23.09 -11.39
C VAL A 465 -21.18 23.42 -11.76
N ALA A 466 -20.92 23.53 -13.07
CA ALA A 466 -19.62 23.92 -13.58
C ALA A 466 -19.45 25.44 -13.51
N ASP A 467 -18.32 25.88 -12.94
CA ASP A 467 -17.97 27.28 -12.85
C ASP A 467 -16.49 27.49 -13.26
N GLN A 468 -16.29 28.28 -14.31
CA GLN A 468 -14.97 28.55 -14.90
C GLN A 468 -14.10 29.45 -14.03
N THR A 469 -14.64 30.09 -13.00
CA THR A 469 -13.87 30.97 -12.08
C THR A 469 -13.05 30.18 -11.07
N PHE A 470 -13.42 28.89 -10.84
CA PHE A 470 -12.66 28.04 -9.93
C PHE A 470 -11.33 27.60 -10.55
N ALA A 471 -10.28 27.61 -9.75
CA ALA A 471 -9.04 26.94 -10.05
C ALA A 471 -9.27 25.42 -10.25
N ALA A 472 -8.30 24.72 -10.84
CA ALA A 472 -8.42 23.29 -11.16
C ALA A 472 -8.83 22.41 -9.96
N GLU A 473 -8.37 22.77 -8.76
CA GLU A 473 -8.62 22.05 -7.50
C GLU A 473 -9.68 22.72 -6.61
N GLY A 474 -10.25 23.84 -7.07
CA GLY A 474 -11.26 24.61 -6.31
C GLY A 474 -12.66 24.02 -6.40
N TRP A 475 -13.38 24.04 -5.31
CA TRP A 475 -14.80 23.70 -5.22
C TRP A 475 -15.47 24.40 -4.02
N GLU A 476 -16.79 24.49 -4.06
CA GLU A 476 -17.62 25.11 -3.03
C GLU A 476 -18.96 24.35 -2.92
N ILE A 477 -19.47 24.26 -1.72
CA ILE A 477 -20.78 23.68 -1.44
C ILE A 477 -21.70 24.79 -0.94
N VAL A 478 -22.84 24.92 -1.60
CA VAL A 478 -23.87 25.89 -1.21
C VAL A 478 -25.22 25.19 -1.07
N PRO A 479 -26.06 25.55 -0.08
CA PRO A 479 -27.45 25.09 -0.07
C PRO A 479 -28.11 25.50 -1.38
N ALA A 480 -28.89 24.61 -1.97
CA ALA A 480 -29.71 25.01 -3.13
C ALA A 480 -30.65 26.11 -2.68
N LYS A 481 -30.64 27.25 -3.38
CA LYS A 481 -31.61 28.32 -3.12
C LYS A 481 -32.99 27.73 -3.34
N GLU A 482 -33.88 27.92 -2.36
CA GLU A 482 -35.31 27.72 -2.59
C GLU A 482 -35.69 28.55 -3.83
N ALA A 483 -36.24 27.88 -4.83
CA ALA A 483 -36.65 28.49 -6.10
C ALA A 483 -37.89 29.38 -5.94
#